data_61b8ecf68883ba9f0e6cca5e5b51d387
#
_entry.id   61b8ecf68883ba9f0e6cca5e5b51d387
#
_cell.length_a   1.000
_cell.length_b   1.000
_cell.length_c   1.000
_cell.angle_alpha   90.00
_cell.angle_beta   90.00
_cell.angle_gamma   90.00
#
_symmetry.space_group_name_H-M   'P 1'
#
loop_
_entity.id
_entity.type
_entity.pdbx_description
1 polymer ?
#
loop_
_entity_poly.entity_id
_entity_poly.type
_entity_poly.pdbx_seq_one_letter_code
_entity_poly.pdbx_strand_id
1 'polypeptide(L)'
;MRLWLCVVALIFVNASLYAEETRKADAVILSYDMTFDMASPSSGTMKAHRKVIVMNRKGLSSALFSVYTDSFRSLSSFSGRIEAGGKTLRKLKSSDLNTVLLADGIATDAFVSFYEPNAPYPFTVEYEYEVSYRKGFVSFPAFIPVSAPDVAAVQTSYTLSVPPGTRIQYNASAEPEKSADGKKDIYRWRFDGYSGYVYEHLMPDVLDFVPYVYSGPVAFEYAGTSGSLSDWKDLGVWLYGLQKGLVTVPAELKTKVEALTSGLDSDRAKIKALYDYLRENTRYVSIQLGIGGFRPFPVETVYKTGFGDCKALSVYMQALLDVAGIKSDYLIVNTDEEDLVQDFHTPGQMNHAMLSVPMESDTLWIECTNPRYPLGYRHDAVAGHQVVLVKEDGGELVRVKSYPDSLRLRSESVQVILQPDGRASCKGSRLLFLDNAEAYIGFRTLDSKAQFNAIMSGNSLNPTDFSITSVYDNFNDWVNMKPGEEYVPEVRVGYSYDVKDYAKASGDRIFMPLNPFAKSISTDRSARVNDIERKYAASMSDTVRVALPSGYIPESLPTSDRIESPFGSFVTEVDYDEEKGSVTVVQTLRLIAGCFPKDSYSDYRTFARSVSRAYDGRIVLVKQ
;
A
#
# COMPACT_ATOMS: atom_id res chain seq x y z
N MET A 1 55.26 -17.27 -3.17
CA MET A 1 54.47 -18.47 -3.51
C MET A 1 53.37 -18.82 -2.47
N ARG A 2 53.53 -18.56 -1.18
CA ARG A 2 52.49 -18.81 -0.15
C ARG A 2 51.34 -17.80 -0.11
N LEU A 3 51.54 -16.53 -0.48
CA LEU A 3 50.48 -15.51 -0.50
C LEU A 3 49.48 -15.71 -1.66
N TRP A 4 49.93 -16.26 -2.80
CA TRP A 4 49.07 -16.56 -3.96
C TRP A 4 48.12 -17.74 -3.71
N LEU A 5 48.55 -18.73 -2.91
CA LEU A 5 47.73 -19.88 -2.56
C LEU A 5 46.59 -19.51 -1.56
N CYS A 6 46.82 -18.52 -0.68
CA CYS A 6 45.77 -18.05 0.23
C CYS A 6 44.67 -17.23 -0.46
N VAL A 7 45.02 -16.42 -1.48
CA VAL A 7 44.06 -15.64 -2.24
C VAL A 7 43.19 -16.54 -3.13
N VAL A 8 43.82 -17.56 -3.77
CA VAL A 8 43.10 -18.55 -4.58
C VAL A 8 42.20 -19.44 -3.71
N ALA A 9 42.65 -19.82 -2.50
CA ALA A 9 41.82 -20.60 -1.54
C ALA A 9 40.62 -19.79 -0.99
N LEU A 10 40.79 -18.48 -0.75
CA LEU A 10 39.69 -17.59 -0.31
C LEU A 10 38.64 -17.38 -1.41
N ILE A 11 39.07 -17.32 -2.68
CA ILE A 11 38.19 -17.22 -3.84
C ILE A 11 37.39 -18.52 -4.02
N PHE A 12 38.02 -19.70 -3.81
CA PHE A 12 37.35 -20.99 -3.91
C PHE A 12 36.40 -21.30 -2.73
N VAL A 13 36.70 -20.82 -1.52
CA VAL A 13 35.84 -21.01 -0.35
C VAL A 13 34.61 -20.08 -0.45
N ASN A 14 34.77 -18.84 -0.88
CA ASN A 14 33.62 -17.99 -1.19
C ASN A 14 32.79 -18.51 -2.36
N ALA A 15 33.41 -19.04 -3.42
CA ALA A 15 32.69 -19.64 -4.54
C ALA A 15 31.93 -20.90 -4.16
N SER A 16 32.38 -21.69 -3.18
CA SER A 16 31.68 -22.91 -2.75
C SER A 16 30.52 -22.62 -1.79
N LEU A 17 30.62 -21.64 -0.89
CA LEU A 17 29.50 -21.15 -0.07
C LEU A 17 28.45 -20.47 -0.96
N TYR A 18 28.89 -19.66 -1.92
CA TYR A 18 28.03 -19.06 -2.92
C TYR A 18 27.30 -20.09 -3.78
N ALA A 19 27.96 -21.20 -4.15
CA ALA A 19 27.39 -22.29 -4.93
C ALA A 19 26.35 -23.10 -4.15
N GLU A 20 26.39 -23.10 -2.84
CA GLU A 20 25.40 -23.80 -1.99
C GLU A 20 24.14 -22.97 -1.76
N GLU A 21 24.25 -21.66 -1.56
CA GLU A 21 23.12 -20.72 -1.46
C GLU A 21 22.39 -20.53 -2.80
N THR A 22 23.15 -20.41 -3.90
CA THR A 22 22.57 -20.31 -5.26
C THR A 22 21.83 -21.56 -5.71
N ARG A 23 22.11 -22.74 -5.11
CA ARG A 23 21.35 -23.98 -5.39
C ARG A 23 19.91 -23.97 -4.89
N LYS A 24 19.56 -23.08 -3.95
CA LYS A 24 18.20 -22.95 -3.40
C LYS A 24 17.38 -21.86 -4.08
N ALA A 25 18.04 -20.99 -4.86
CA ALA A 25 17.38 -19.87 -5.52
C ALA A 25 16.48 -20.36 -6.68
N ASP A 26 15.35 -19.70 -6.86
CA ASP A 26 14.43 -19.94 -7.98
C ASP A 26 14.99 -19.39 -9.30
N ALA A 27 15.82 -18.31 -9.23
CA ALA A 27 16.63 -17.78 -10.34
C ALA A 27 17.93 -17.17 -9.82
N VAL A 28 18.94 -17.07 -10.70
CA VAL A 28 20.23 -16.45 -10.42
C VAL A 28 20.57 -15.43 -11.51
N ILE A 29 20.70 -14.17 -11.13
CA ILE A 29 21.21 -13.11 -12.01
C ILE A 29 22.74 -13.20 -12.03
N LEU A 30 23.30 -13.74 -13.11
CA LEU A 30 24.76 -13.88 -13.26
C LEU A 30 25.44 -12.54 -13.44
N SER A 31 24.82 -11.67 -14.24
CA SER A 31 25.25 -10.28 -14.42
C SER A 31 24.07 -9.38 -14.74
N TYR A 32 24.08 -8.16 -14.22
CA TYR A 32 23.20 -7.09 -14.65
C TYR A 32 23.96 -5.78 -14.59
N ASP A 33 24.43 -5.35 -15.76
CA ASP A 33 25.15 -4.10 -15.93
C ASP A 33 24.24 -3.10 -16.62
N MET A 34 23.94 -1.99 -15.96
CA MET A 34 23.18 -0.88 -16.53
C MET A 34 24.07 0.38 -16.56
N THR A 35 24.04 1.08 -17.66
CA THR A 35 24.71 2.38 -17.80
C THR A 35 23.70 3.42 -18.25
N PHE A 36 23.79 4.63 -17.70
CA PHE A 36 23.07 5.78 -18.22
C PHE A 36 24.06 6.89 -18.53
N ASP A 37 24.12 7.31 -19.79
CA ASP A 37 24.93 8.41 -20.27
C ASP A 37 24.04 9.61 -20.59
N MET A 38 24.10 10.64 -19.75
CA MET A 38 23.44 11.93 -19.97
C MET A 38 24.27 12.73 -20.98
N ALA A 39 23.81 12.86 -22.22
CA ALA A 39 24.46 13.64 -23.25
C ALA A 39 24.23 15.15 -23.06
N SER A 40 23.02 15.55 -22.62
CA SER A 40 22.63 16.93 -22.33
C SER A 40 21.50 16.93 -21.28
N PRO A 41 21.08 18.09 -20.73
CA PRO A 41 19.91 18.17 -19.83
C PRO A 41 18.62 17.57 -20.41
N SER A 42 18.52 17.48 -21.75
CA SER A 42 17.33 16.99 -22.44
C SER A 42 17.49 15.65 -23.14
N SER A 43 18.67 15.02 -23.11
CA SER A 43 18.91 13.75 -23.83
C SER A 43 19.91 12.84 -23.11
N GLY A 44 19.70 11.55 -23.22
CA GLY A 44 20.57 10.52 -22.67
C GLY A 44 20.26 9.15 -23.23
N THR A 45 21.13 8.20 -22.94
CA THR A 45 21.04 6.82 -23.42
C THR A 45 21.28 5.86 -22.26
N MET A 46 20.34 4.96 -22.04
CA MET A 46 20.49 3.83 -21.14
C MET A 46 20.88 2.60 -21.96
N LYS A 47 21.92 1.88 -21.51
CA LYS A 47 22.28 0.55 -22.03
C LYS A 47 22.22 -0.45 -20.89
N ALA A 48 21.70 -1.63 -21.17
CA ALA A 48 21.65 -2.69 -20.20
C ALA A 48 22.05 -4.03 -20.80
N HIS A 49 22.86 -4.77 -20.07
CA HIS A 49 23.20 -6.16 -20.31
C HIS A 49 22.78 -6.97 -19.09
N ARG A 50 21.91 -7.96 -19.30
CA ARG A 50 21.38 -8.80 -18.22
C ARG A 50 21.43 -10.27 -18.59
N LYS A 51 21.99 -11.10 -17.71
CA LYS A 51 22.08 -12.55 -17.87
C LYS A 51 21.54 -13.25 -16.64
N VAL A 52 20.54 -14.12 -16.83
CA VAL A 52 19.81 -14.79 -15.75
C VAL A 52 19.72 -16.28 -16.01
N ILE A 53 20.02 -17.10 -15.00
CA ILE A 53 19.67 -18.53 -14.99
C ILE A 53 18.31 -18.66 -14.28
N VAL A 54 17.36 -19.31 -14.94
CA VAL A 54 16.05 -19.65 -14.38
C VAL A 54 16.08 -21.13 -13.97
N MET A 55 15.97 -21.39 -12.68
CA MET A 55 16.08 -22.73 -12.13
C MET A 55 14.76 -23.50 -12.20
N ASN A 56 13.63 -22.81 -12.06
CA ASN A 56 12.30 -23.40 -12.06
C ASN A 56 11.24 -22.35 -12.44
N ARG A 57 9.96 -22.75 -12.46
CA ARG A 57 8.83 -21.89 -12.85
C ARG A 57 8.68 -20.62 -11.98
N LYS A 58 9.01 -20.65 -10.70
CA LYS A 58 8.88 -19.48 -9.79
C LYS A 58 9.88 -18.39 -10.16
N GLY A 59 11.08 -18.78 -10.60
CA GLY A 59 12.11 -17.85 -11.04
C GLY A 59 11.87 -17.20 -12.40
N LEU A 60 10.81 -17.59 -13.14
CA LEU A 60 10.55 -17.11 -14.50
C LEU A 60 10.35 -15.60 -14.56
N SER A 61 9.71 -15.01 -13.55
CA SER A 61 9.50 -13.54 -13.46
C SER A 61 10.81 -12.74 -13.55
N SER A 62 11.92 -13.30 -13.04
CA SER A 62 13.24 -12.67 -13.10
C SER A 62 13.86 -12.69 -14.49
N ALA A 63 13.30 -13.45 -15.42
CA ALA A 63 13.77 -13.55 -16.80
C ALA A 63 12.88 -12.79 -17.80
N LEU A 64 11.78 -12.19 -17.34
CA LEU A 64 10.92 -11.36 -18.19
C LEU A 64 11.71 -10.14 -18.68
N PHE A 65 11.61 -9.87 -19.97
CA PHE A 65 12.02 -8.59 -20.53
C PHE A 65 10.80 -7.67 -20.62
N SER A 66 10.94 -6.44 -20.19
CA SER A 66 9.89 -5.43 -20.32
C SER A 66 10.51 -4.05 -20.38
N VAL A 67 10.12 -3.27 -21.38
CA VAL A 67 10.52 -1.87 -21.53
C VAL A 67 9.32 -1.02 -21.90
N TYR A 68 9.11 0.03 -21.11
CA TYR A 68 8.14 1.06 -21.40
C TYR A 68 8.71 2.09 -22.37
N THR A 69 7.94 2.47 -23.39
CA THR A 69 8.30 3.47 -24.39
C THR A 69 7.17 4.48 -24.59
N ASP A 70 7.53 5.73 -24.87
CA ASP A 70 6.61 6.85 -25.11
C ASP A 70 7.28 7.94 -25.94
N SER A 71 6.70 9.13 -25.99
CA SER A 71 7.31 10.29 -26.66
C SER A 71 8.62 10.78 -26.03
N PHE A 72 8.97 10.31 -24.83
CA PHE A 72 10.20 10.62 -24.08
C PHE A 72 11.25 9.52 -24.17
N ARG A 73 10.84 8.28 -24.41
CA ARG A 73 11.69 7.09 -24.38
C ARG A 73 11.41 6.20 -25.56
N SER A 74 12.46 5.71 -26.22
CA SER A 74 12.34 4.74 -27.33
C SER A 74 13.36 3.62 -27.19
N LEU A 75 12.93 2.37 -27.39
CA LEU A 75 13.82 1.22 -27.48
C LEU A 75 14.61 1.32 -28.80
N SER A 76 15.90 1.65 -28.72
CA SER A 76 16.78 1.87 -29.86
C SER A 76 17.37 0.57 -30.39
N SER A 77 17.67 -0.38 -29.52
CA SER A 77 18.15 -1.71 -29.87
C SER A 77 17.69 -2.75 -28.86
N PHE A 78 17.55 -3.98 -29.32
CA PHE A 78 17.30 -5.16 -28.51
C PHE A 78 17.89 -6.39 -29.18
N SER A 79 18.62 -7.18 -28.43
CA SER A 79 19.05 -8.53 -28.78
C SER A 79 19.02 -9.42 -27.55
N GLY A 80 18.95 -10.73 -27.77
CA GLY A 80 19.03 -11.68 -26.68
C GLY A 80 19.28 -13.10 -27.16
N ARG A 81 19.45 -14.01 -26.20
CA ARG A 81 19.58 -15.44 -26.47
C ARG A 81 19.07 -16.27 -25.29
N ILE A 82 18.55 -17.44 -25.62
CA ILE A 82 18.11 -18.45 -24.66
C ILE A 82 18.99 -19.68 -24.85
N GLU A 83 19.53 -20.19 -23.75
CA GLU A 83 20.42 -21.35 -23.73
C GLU A 83 19.94 -22.37 -22.70
N ALA A 84 19.98 -23.66 -23.05
CA ALA A 84 19.76 -24.75 -22.12
C ALA A 84 20.63 -25.96 -22.48
N GLY A 85 21.13 -26.68 -21.48
CA GLY A 85 22.01 -27.83 -21.68
C GLY A 85 23.29 -27.50 -22.47
N GLY A 86 23.83 -26.28 -22.32
CA GLY A 86 25.04 -25.81 -23.04
C GLY A 86 24.83 -25.48 -24.51
N LYS A 87 23.57 -25.39 -24.99
CA LYS A 87 23.23 -25.08 -26.38
C LYS A 87 22.36 -23.84 -26.47
N THR A 88 22.61 -22.99 -27.46
CA THR A 88 21.70 -21.90 -27.80
C THR A 88 20.45 -22.47 -28.45
N LEU A 89 19.30 -22.29 -27.77
CA LEU A 89 17.99 -22.72 -28.27
C LEU A 89 17.38 -21.68 -29.21
N ARG A 90 17.56 -20.37 -28.87
CA ARG A 90 16.97 -19.27 -29.62
C ARG A 90 17.82 -18.00 -29.50
N LYS A 91 17.96 -17.30 -30.61
CA LYS A 91 18.45 -15.91 -30.65
C LYS A 91 17.23 -15.00 -30.78
N LEU A 92 17.24 -13.89 -30.06
CA LEU A 92 16.13 -12.92 -30.01
C LEU A 92 16.54 -11.62 -30.67
N LYS A 93 15.58 -10.99 -31.30
CA LYS A 93 15.70 -9.67 -31.96
C LYS A 93 14.44 -8.84 -31.68
N SER A 94 14.45 -7.56 -31.98
CA SER A 94 13.33 -6.64 -31.72
C SER A 94 11.98 -7.13 -32.28
N SER A 95 11.97 -7.87 -33.41
CA SER A 95 10.74 -8.44 -33.98
C SER A 95 10.17 -9.63 -33.18
N ASP A 96 10.87 -10.15 -32.17
CA ASP A 96 10.36 -11.18 -31.28
C ASP A 96 9.61 -10.62 -30.07
N LEU A 97 9.67 -9.29 -29.89
CA LEU A 97 8.98 -8.61 -28.79
C LEU A 97 7.49 -8.47 -29.11
N ASN A 98 6.68 -8.73 -28.09
CA ASN A 98 5.28 -8.32 -28.09
C ASN A 98 5.18 -6.86 -27.65
N THR A 99 4.35 -6.07 -28.31
CA THR A 99 4.14 -4.67 -27.96
C THR A 99 2.66 -4.43 -27.76
N VAL A 100 2.31 -3.87 -26.61
CA VAL A 100 0.92 -3.51 -26.27
C VAL A 100 0.82 -2.02 -25.95
N LEU A 101 -0.30 -1.41 -26.35
CA LEU A 101 -0.64 -0.05 -25.97
C LEU A 101 -1.03 -0.02 -24.50
N LEU A 102 -0.43 0.88 -23.72
CA LEU A 102 -0.62 0.88 -22.25
C LEU A 102 -2.00 1.38 -21.84
N ALA A 103 -2.58 2.31 -22.59
CA ALA A 103 -3.85 2.96 -22.26
C ALA A 103 -4.67 3.19 -23.54
N ASP A 104 -5.31 2.13 -24.03
CA ASP A 104 -6.15 2.20 -25.24
C ASP A 104 -7.31 3.20 -25.04
N GLY A 105 -7.50 4.09 -26.02
CA GLY A 105 -8.50 5.15 -25.97
C GLY A 105 -8.13 6.40 -25.18
N ILE A 106 -7.00 6.40 -24.43
CA ILE A 106 -6.54 7.54 -23.60
C ILE A 106 -5.19 8.07 -24.09
N ALA A 107 -4.26 7.18 -24.45
CA ALA A 107 -2.96 7.54 -24.99
C ALA A 107 -2.67 6.72 -26.25
N THR A 108 -2.07 7.38 -27.25
CA THR A 108 -1.75 6.77 -28.53
C THR A 108 -0.25 6.51 -28.70
N ASP A 109 0.58 6.94 -27.75
CA ASP A 109 2.05 6.92 -27.85
C ASP A 109 2.78 6.20 -26.69
N ALA A 110 2.04 5.51 -25.81
CA ALA A 110 2.61 4.80 -24.68
C ALA A 110 2.49 3.29 -24.84
N PHE A 111 3.62 2.60 -24.93
CA PHE A 111 3.69 1.18 -25.21
C PHE A 111 4.55 0.44 -24.20
N VAL A 112 4.23 -0.82 -23.97
CA VAL A 112 5.12 -1.78 -23.31
C VAL A 112 5.54 -2.83 -24.33
N SER A 113 6.86 -2.92 -24.56
CA SER A 113 7.46 -4.01 -25.35
C SER A 113 8.00 -5.05 -24.38
N PHE A 114 7.58 -6.30 -24.51
CA PHE A 114 7.95 -7.36 -23.59
C PHE A 114 8.22 -8.69 -24.29
N TYR A 115 8.96 -9.56 -23.61
CA TYR A 115 9.22 -10.94 -24.00
C TYR A 115 9.21 -11.85 -22.79
N GLU A 116 8.48 -12.96 -22.87
CA GLU A 116 8.47 -14.03 -21.87
C GLU A 116 9.22 -15.24 -22.42
N PRO A 117 10.37 -15.63 -21.85
CA PRO A 117 11.13 -16.78 -22.31
C PRO A 117 10.41 -18.08 -21.94
N ASN A 118 10.46 -19.04 -22.87
CA ASN A 118 9.93 -20.38 -22.67
C ASN A 118 10.99 -21.40 -23.10
N ALA A 119 11.54 -22.14 -22.12
CA ALA A 119 12.55 -23.18 -22.34
C ALA A 119 12.51 -24.22 -21.20
N PRO A 120 13.04 -25.43 -21.39
CA PRO A 120 13.21 -26.41 -20.32
C PRO A 120 14.15 -25.92 -19.21
N TYR A 121 13.71 -26.04 -17.95
CA TYR A 121 14.53 -25.66 -16.79
C TYR A 121 15.65 -26.67 -16.50
N PRO A 122 16.84 -26.24 -16.01
CA PRO A 122 17.24 -24.84 -15.94
C PRO A 122 17.64 -24.30 -17.32
N PHE A 123 17.36 -23.02 -17.56
CA PHE A 123 17.81 -22.34 -18.76
C PHE A 123 18.43 -20.97 -18.42
N THR A 124 19.27 -20.48 -19.32
CA THR A 124 19.84 -19.14 -19.23
C THR A 124 19.21 -18.24 -20.29
N VAL A 125 18.87 -17.03 -19.88
CA VAL A 125 18.49 -15.97 -20.81
C VAL A 125 19.46 -14.79 -20.67
N GLU A 126 19.82 -14.19 -21.79
CA GLU A 126 20.69 -13.03 -21.86
C GLU A 126 20.04 -11.99 -22.75
N TYR A 127 20.01 -10.73 -22.28
CA TYR A 127 19.46 -9.58 -23.00
C TYR A 127 20.50 -8.46 -23.05
N GLU A 128 20.58 -7.84 -24.21
CA GLU A 128 21.27 -6.56 -24.44
C GLU A 128 20.28 -5.59 -25.08
N TYR A 129 20.13 -4.40 -24.52
CA TYR A 129 19.21 -3.43 -25.06
C TYR A 129 19.64 -1.99 -24.76
N GLU A 130 19.14 -1.07 -25.57
CA GLU A 130 19.39 0.34 -25.45
C GLU A 130 18.08 1.13 -25.52
N VAL A 131 17.91 2.10 -24.59
CA VAL A 131 16.78 3.01 -24.56
C VAL A 131 17.30 4.44 -24.69
N SER A 132 16.82 5.15 -25.72
CA SER A 132 17.10 6.57 -25.90
C SER A 132 16.09 7.41 -25.17
N TYR A 133 16.58 8.40 -24.43
CA TYR A 133 15.79 9.39 -23.67
C TYR A 133 15.89 10.76 -24.33
N ARG A 134 14.78 11.48 -24.36
CA ARG A 134 14.65 12.82 -24.94
C ARG A 134 13.66 13.67 -24.16
N LYS A 135 13.65 14.98 -24.39
CA LYS A 135 12.78 15.96 -23.71
C LYS A 135 13.06 16.13 -22.22
N GLY A 136 14.22 15.65 -21.74
CA GLY A 136 14.69 15.89 -20.39
C GLY A 136 14.38 14.81 -19.35
N PHE A 137 14.83 15.06 -18.12
CA PHE A 137 14.77 14.12 -17.00
C PHE A 137 14.47 14.87 -15.71
N VAL A 138 13.50 14.38 -14.94
CA VAL A 138 13.31 14.72 -13.51
C VAL A 138 14.07 13.71 -12.65
N SER A 139 14.20 12.47 -13.14
CA SER A 139 14.98 11.39 -12.55
C SER A 139 15.68 10.59 -13.64
N PHE A 140 16.81 9.98 -13.32
CA PHE A 140 17.47 8.99 -14.16
C PHE A 140 16.80 7.62 -14.00
N PRO A 141 17.08 6.64 -14.89
CA PRO A 141 16.56 5.29 -14.72
C PRO A 141 16.91 4.69 -13.36
N ALA A 142 15.92 4.21 -12.64
CA ALA A 142 16.15 3.52 -11.38
C ALA A 142 16.82 2.15 -11.63
N PHE A 143 17.69 1.74 -10.72
CA PHE A 143 18.34 0.45 -10.75
C PHE A 143 17.97 -0.36 -9.53
N ILE A 144 17.17 -1.41 -9.73
CA ILE A 144 16.80 -2.40 -8.73
C ILE A 144 17.03 -3.77 -9.37
N PRO A 145 18.23 -4.34 -9.23
CA PRO A 145 18.60 -5.53 -9.99
C PRO A 145 17.80 -6.77 -9.62
N VAL A 146 17.31 -6.85 -8.37
CA VAL A 146 16.50 -7.98 -7.87
C VAL A 146 15.17 -7.45 -7.38
N SER A 147 14.07 -7.93 -7.96
CA SER A 147 12.71 -7.50 -7.65
C SER A 147 11.78 -8.63 -7.18
N ALA A 148 12.30 -9.85 -7.06
CA ALA A 148 11.52 -11.02 -6.64
C ALA A 148 12.24 -11.77 -5.50
N PRO A 149 11.50 -12.42 -4.59
CA PRO A 149 12.07 -13.25 -3.55
C PRO A 149 12.75 -14.50 -4.13
N ASP A 150 13.62 -15.11 -3.35
CA ASP A 150 14.38 -16.31 -3.71
C ASP A 150 15.19 -16.18 -5.01
N VAL A 151 15.66 -14.95 -5.31
CA VAL A 151 16.51 -14.64 -6.46
C VAL A 151 17.85 -14.11 -5.99
N ALA A 152 18.92 -14.82 -6.37
CA ALA A 152 20.29 -14.42 -6.08
C ALA A 152 20.87 -13.59 -7.23
N ALA A 153 21.89 -12.76 -6.93
CA ALA A 153 22.63 -12.02 -7.94
C ALA A 153 24.15 -12.13 -7.67
N VAL A 154 24.92 -12.52 -8.71
CA VAL A 154 26.36 -12.69 -8.60
C VAL A 154 27.06 -11.35 -8.72
N GLN A 155 26.75 -10.60 -9.78
CA GLN A 155 27.35 -9.29 -10.04
C GLN A 155 26.33 -8.37 -10.68
N THR A 156 26.13 -7.20 -10.06
CA THR A 156 25.28 -6.16 -10.65
C THR A 156 25.93 -4.80 -10.52
N SER A 157 25.77 -3.95 -11.54
CA SER A 157 26.34 -2.62 -11.52
C SER A 157 25.44 -1.58 -12.20
N TYR A 158 25.49 -0.37 -11.67
CA TYR A 158 24.90 0.81 -12.30
C TYR A 158 25.99 1.88 -12.48
N THR A 159 26.15 2.38 -13.70
CA THR A 159 27.07 3.47 -14.01
C THR A 159 26.29 4.65 -14.58
N LEU A 160 26.36 5.77 -13.89
CA LEU A 160 25.80 7.05 -14.31
C LEU A 160 26.94 7.96 -14.78
N SER A 161 26.88 8.44 -16.02
CA SER A 161 27.81 9.39 -16.59
C SER A 161 27.07 10.69 -16.94
N VAL A 162 27.54 11.81 -16.42
CA VAL A 162 26.92 13.14 -16.64
C VAL A 162 27.97 14.14 -17.14
N PRO A 163 27.59 15.21 -17.85
CA PRO A 163 28.52 16.30 -18.21
C PRO A 163 29.23 16.88 -16.99
N PRO A 164 30.49 17.32 -17.12
CA PRO A 164 31.26 17.85 -15.99
C PRO A 164 30.52 19.00 -15.28
N GLY A 165 30.52 18.96 -13.94
CA GLY A 165 29.84 19.97 -13.10
C GLY A 165 28.32 19.82 -12.98
N THR A 166 27.73 18.76 -13.56
CA THR A 166 26.33 18.45 -13.34
C THR A 166 26.12 18.00 -11.89
N ARG A 167 25.35 18.76 -11.12
CA ARG A 167 24.97 18.36 -9.77
C ARG A 167 23.90 17.27 -9.84
N ILE A 168 24.14 16.16 -9.18
CA ILE A 168 23.18 15.06 -9.03
C ILE A 168 22.82 14.85 -7.56
N GLN A 169 21.67 14.25 -7.33
CA GLN A 169 21.24 13.68 -6.05
C GLN A 169 20.94 12.20 -6.24
N TYR A 170 21.07 11.42 -5.19
CA TYR A 170 20.75 10.00 -5.21
C TYR A 170 20.31 9.49 -3.83
N ASN A 171 19.49 8.45 -3.84
CA ASN A 171 19.17 7.59 -2.72
C ASN A 171 19.50 6.16 -3.16
N ALA A 172 20.43 5.50 -2.49
CA ALA A 172 20.94 4.19 -2.88
C ALA A 172 21.37 3.38 -1.66
N SER A 173 21.33 2.06 -1.80
CA SER A 173 21.75 1.11 -0.75
C SER A 173 23.29 1.08 -0.53
N ALA A 174 24.07 1.80 -1.32
CA ALA A 174 25.51 1.97 -1.16
C ALA A 174 26.00 3.30 -1.75
N GLU A 175 27.18 3.75 -1.34
CA GLU A 175 27.84 4.92 -1.94
C GLU A 175 28.50 4.57 -3.29
N PRO A 176 28.48 5.48 -4.28
CA PRO A 176 29.13 5.26 -5.57
C PRO A 176 30.64 5.47 -5.52
N GLU A 177 31.36 4.70 -6.32
CA GLU A 177 32.71 5.08 -6.72
C GLU A 177 32.61 6.29 -7.67
N LYS A 178 33.33 7.39 -7.36
CA LYS A 178 33.30 8.63 -8.14
C LYS A 178 34.61 8.78 -8.92
N SER A 179 34.52 9.07 -10.22
CA SER A 179 35.65 9.33 -11.09
C SER A 179 35.27 10.36 -12.17
N ALA A 180 36.25 10.86 -12.89
CA ALA A 180 36.07 11.73 -14.04
C ALA A 180 37.08 11.39 -15.12
N ASP A 181 36.70 11.49 -16.39
CA ASP A 181 37.58 11.28 -17.55
C ASP A 181 37.87 12.57 -18.32
N GLY A 182 37.56 13.73 -17.75
CA GLY A 182 37.67 15.06 -18.33
C GLY A 182 36.55 15.43 -19.31
N LYS A 183 35.68 14.48 -19.67
CA LYS A 183 34.47 14.69 -20.50
C LYS A 183 33.20 14.43 -19.73
N LYS A 184 33.25 13.57 -18.70
CA LYS A 184 32.13 13.15 -17.86
C LYS A 184 32.57 13.05 -16.42
N ASP A 185 31.64 13.35 -15.52
CA ASP A 185 31.66 12.91 -14.13
C ASP A 185 30.93 11.56 -14.08
N ILE A 186 31.58 10.55 -13.47
CA ILE A 186 31.14 9.16 -13.50
C ILE A 186 30.88 8.68 -12.07
N TYR A 187 29.70 8.13 -11.83
CA TYR A 187 29.24 7.53 -10.57
C TYR A 187 28.97 6.05 -10.84
N ARG A 188 29.63 5.16 -10.08
CA ARG A 188 29.46 3.71 -10.25
C ARG A 188 29.10 3.04 -8.95
N TRP A 189 27.95 2.36 -8.94
CA TRP A 189 27.52 1.46 -7.88
C TRP A 189 27.76 0.02 -8.30
N ARG A 190 28.23 -0.81 -7.37
CA ARG A 190 28.44 -2.25 -7.57
C ARG A 190 27.84 -3.01 -6.41
N PHE A 191 27.17 -4.09 -6.74
CA PHE A 191 26.56 -4.98 -5.77
C PHE A 191 26.89 -6.41 -6.19
N ASP A 192 27.84 -7.00 -5.48
CA ASP A 192 28.35 -8.33 -5.76
C ASP A 192 27.90 -9.27 -4.64
N GLY A 193 27.53 -10.49 -5.00
CA GLY A 193 27.29 -11.52 -4.02
C GLY A 193 25.98 -11.40 -3.24
N TYR A 194 24.92 -10.98 -3.87
CA TYR A 194 23.61 -10.90 -3.23
C TYR A 194 22.92 -12.28 -3.21
N SER A 195 22.60 -12.81 -2.02
CA SER A 195 22.04 -14.16 -1.83
C SER A 195 20.52 -14.27 -2.05
N GLY A 196 19.85 -13.12 -2.21
CA GLY A 196 18.38 -13.06 -2.28
C GLY A 196 17.73 -12.74 -0.93
N TYR A 197 16.46 -12.40 -0.98
CA TYR A 197 15.61 -12.26 0.22
C TYR A 197 14.48 -13.30 0.19
N VAL A 198 13.97 -13.62 1.37
CA VAL A 198 12.81 -14.51 1.53
C VAL A 198 11.59 -13.65 1.86
N TYR A 199 10.51 -13.83 1.12
CA TYR A 199 9.26 -13.16 1.46
C TYR A 199 8.60 -13.82 2.68
N GLU A 200 8.31 -13.04 3.71
CA GLU A 200 7.60 -13.46 4.91
C GLU A 200 6.48 -12.47 5.23
N HIS A 201 5.36 -12.98 5.71
CA HIS A 201 4.27 -12.12 6.15
C HIS A 201 4.74 -11.21 7.30
N LEU A 202 4.40 -9.91 7.24
CA LEU A 202 4.89 -8.89 8.18
C LEU A 202 6.44 -8.72 8.17
N MET A 203 7.11 -8.91 7.05
CA MET A 203 8.50 -8.46 6.91
C MET A 203 8.54 -6.94 6.66
N PRO A 204 9.63 -6.24 7.01
CA PRO A 204 9.86 -4.86 6.63
C PRO A 204 9.85 -4.65 5.11
N ASP A 205 9.96 -3.39 4.66
CA ASP A 205 9.93 -3.07 3.24
C ASP A 205 11.01 -3.83 2.45
N VAL A 206 10.69 -4.22 1.22
CA VAL A 206 11.62 -4.97 0.35
C VAL A 206 12.88 -4.17 0.05
N LEU A 207 12.82 -2.84 -0.01
CA LEU A 207 13.98 -2.00 -0.24
C LEU A 207 15.02 -2.06 0.90
N ASP A 208 14.66 -2.51 2.10
CA ASP A 208 15.60 -2.76 3.19
C ASP A 208 16.52 -3.97 2.90
N PHE A 209 16.13 -4.84 1.98
CA PHE A 209 16.82 -6.10 1.69
C PHE A 209 17.49 -6.15 0.32
N VAL A 210 17.04 -5.36 -0.65
CA VAL A 210 17.56 -5.43 -2.03
C VAL A 210 18.49 -4.28 -2.37
N PRO A 211 19.49 -4.49 -3.23
CA PRO A 211 20.26 -3.40 -3.79
C PRO A 211 19.37 -2.46 -4.61
N TYR A 212 19.56 -1.15 -4.45
CA TYR A 212 18.85 -0.16 -5.26
C TYR A 212 19.67 1.11 -5.47
N VAL A 213 19.37 1.83 -6.55
CA VAL A 213 19.85 3.18 -6.84
C VAL A 213 18.72 3.98 -7.47
N TYR A 214 18.28 5.01 -6.79
CA TYR A 214 17.49 6.10 -7.34
C TYR A 214 18.38 7.32 -7.48
N SER A 215 18.31 8.02 -8.62
CA SER A 215 19.14 9.19 -8.85
C SER A 215 18.45 10.16 -9.81
N GLY A 216 18.89 11.42 -9.80
CA GLY A 216 18.38 12.44 -10.68
C GLY A 216 19.25 13.69 -10.69
N PRO A 217 19.08 14.59 -11.67
CA PRO A 217 19.77 15.87 -11.70
C PRO A 217 19.16 16.81 -10.65
N VAL A 218 19.97 17.67 -10.04
CA VAL A 218 19.47 18.74 -9.16
C VAL A 218 18.81 19.85 -9.98
N ALA A 219 19.47 20.33 -11.04
CA ALA A 219 18.86 21.23 -12.02
C ALA A 219 18.46 20.43 -13.25
N PHE A 220 17.24 20.57 -13.72
CA PHE A 220 16.70 19.73 -14.79
C PHE A 220 15.91 20.52 -15.83
N GLU A 221 15.80 19.91 -17.00
CA GLU A 221 14.83 20.26 -18.04
C GLU A 221 13.89 19.07 -18.23
N TYR A 222 12.58 19.30 -18.39
CA TYR A 222 11.62 18.25 -18.68
C TYR A 222 10.43 18.78 -19.46
N ALA A 223 10.20 18.21 -20.65
CA ALA A 223 9.05 18.55 -21.51
C ALA A 223 8.91 20.05 -21.83
N GLY A 224 10.02 20.77 -22.01
CA GLY A 224 10.05 22.21 -22.28
C GLY A 224 9.88 23.09 -21.04
N THR A 225 9.90 22.51 -19.85
CA THR A 225 9.98 23.22 -18.57
C THR A 225 11.36 22.99 -17.95
N SER A 226 11.76 23.88 -17.04
CA SER A 226 12.98 23.72 -16.24
C SER A 226 12.67 23.93 -14.77
N GLY A 227 13.47 23.30 -13.91
CA GLY A 227 13.29 23.38 -12.45
C GLY A 227 14.56 23.01 -11.70
N SER A 228 14.46 23.10 -10.39
CA SER A 228 15.47 22.66 -9.43
C SER A 228 14.86 21.68 -8.42
N LEU A 229 15.67 20.75 -7.97
CA LEU A 229 15.38 19.78 -6.92
C LEU A 229 16.40 19.93 -5.78
N SER A 230 16.86 21.16 -5.51
CA SER A 230 17.82 21.44 -4.43
C SER A 230 17.19 21.22 -3.06
N ASP A 231 15.89 21.48 -2.96
CA ASP A 231 15.07 21.29 -1.77
C ASP A 231 13.59 21.11 -2.14
N TRP A 232 12.73 20.86 -1.12
CA TRP A 232 11.28 20.73 -1.33
C TRP A 232 10.63 22.03 -1.82
N LYS A 233 11.21 23.19 -1.47
CA LYS A 233 10.72 24.50 -1.91
C LYS A 233 10.83 24.64 -3.42
N ASP A 234 12.01 24.34 -3.97
CA ASP A 234 12.26 24.37 -5.42
C ASP A 234 11.35 23.42 -6.20
N LEU A 235 11.15 22.19 -5.67
CA LEU A 235 10.21 21.22 -6.24
C LEU A 235 8.80 21.82 -6.31
N GLY A 236 8.33 22.47 -5.24
CA GLY A 236 7.02 23.09 -5.20
C GLY A 236 6.86 24.23 -6.21
N VAL A 237 7.87 25.07 -6.39
CA VAL A 237 7.86 26.13 -7.44
C VAL A 237 7.63 25.52 -8.83
N TRP A 238 8.33 24.44 -9.15
CA TRP A 238 8.16 23.79 -10.44
C TRP A 238 6.76 23.18 -10.60
N LEU A 239 6.27 22.43 -9.60
CA LEU A 239 4.93 21.80 -9.64
C LEU A 239 3.82 22.85 -9.73
N TYR A 240 3.92 23.96 -8.99
CA TYR A 240 2.98 25.08 -9.10
C TYR A 240 3.00 25.70 -10.50
N GLY A 241 4.20 25.86 -11.07
CA GLY A 241 4.39 26.33 -12.44
C GLY A 241 3.69 25.46 -13.48
N LEU A 242 3.62 24.14 -13.28
CA LEU A 242 2.93 23.20 -14.17
C LEU A 242 1.39 23.38 -14.14
N GLN A 243 0.82 23.96 -13.08
CA GLN A 243 -0.61 24.21 -12.95
C GLN A 243 -1.02 25.55 -13.56
N LYS A 244 -0.05 26.47 -13.74
CA LYS A 244 -0.31 27.83 -14.23
C LYS A 244 -1.00 27.82 -15.59
N GLY A 245 -2.15 28.50 -15.68
CA GLY A 245 -2.98 28.55 -16.87
C GLY A 245 -3.95 27.38 -17.07
N LEU A 246 -3.90 26.35 -16.21
CA LEU A 246 -4.80 25.19 -16.27
C LEU A 246 -6.02 25.30 -15.35
N VAL A 247 -5.96 26.25 -14.40
CA VAL A 247 -7.00 26.51 -13.37
C VAL A 247 -8.12 27.43 -13.84
N THR A 248 -8.16 27.79 -15.14
CA THR A 248 -9.22 28.67 -15.66
C THR A 248 -10.58 27.97 -15.58
N VAL A 249 -11.51 28.56 -14.83
CA VAL A 249 -12.86 28.03 -14.62
C VAL A 249 -13.78 28.53 -15.73
N PRO A 250 -14.45 27.64 -16.52
CA PRO A 250 -15.45 28.03 -17.50
C PRO A 250 -16.61 28.80 -16.85
N ALA A 251 -17.19 29.77 -17.56
CA ALA A 251 -18.27 30.60 -17.03
C ALA A 251 -19.48 29.78 -16.54
N GLU A 252 -19.84 28.72 -17.27
CA GLU A 252 -20.92 27.80 -16.91
C GLU A 252 -20.63 27.08 -15.58
N LEU A 253 -19.38 26.60 -15.40
CA LEU A 253 -18.95 25.95 -14.16
C LEU A 253 -18.96 26.96 -13.00
N LYS A 254 -18.50 28.21 -13.23
CA LYS A 254 -18.54 29.27 -12.24
C LYS A 254 -19.97 29.52 -11.75
N THR A 255 -20.91 29.70 -12.67
CA THR A 255 -22.34 29.88 -12.35
C THR A 255 -22.89 28.67 -11.58
N LYS A 256 -22.47 27.46 -11.94
CA LYS A 256 -22.88 26.23 -11.23
C LYS A 256 -22.38 26.20 -9.79
N VAL A 257 -21.11 26.54 -9.56
CA VAL A 257 -20.52 26.63 -8.22
C VAL A 257 -21.22 27.70 -7.37
N GLU A 258 -21.46 28.88 -7.94
CA GLU A 258 -22.18 29.97 -7.27
C GLU A 258 -23.59 29.52 -6.85
N ALA A 259 -24.29 28.79 -7.73
CA ALA A 259 -25.62 28.25 -7.42
C ALA A 259 -25.58 27.16 -6.33
N LEU A 260 -24.58 26.26 -6.35
CA LEU A 260 -24.42 25.22 -5.33
C LEU A 260 -24.07 25.77 -3.95
N THR A 261 -23.39 26.89 -3.89
CA THR A 261 -22.94 27.50 -2.63
C THR A 261 -23.82 28.66 -2.16
N SER A 262 -24.79 29.07 -2.98
CA SER A 262 -25.74 30.14 -2.64
C SER A 262 -26.57 29.77 -1.43
N GLY A 263 -26.67 30.69 -0.45
CA GLY A 263 -27.44 30.50 0.78
C GLY A 263 -26.80 29.54 1.80
N LEU A 264 -25.56 29.10 1.57
CA LEU A 264 -24.81 28.33 2.55
C LEU A 264 -23.99 29.26 3.44
N ASP A 265 -24.24 29.23 4.75
CA ASP A 265 -23.68 30.21 5.71
C ASP A 265 -22.26 29.87 6.20
N SER A 266 -21.77 28.66 5.96
CA SER A 266 -20.45 28.21 6.44
C SER A 266 -19.58 27.64 5.34
N ASP A 267 -18.27 27.80 5.48
CA ASP A 267 -17.29 27.20 4.56
C ASP A 267 -17.39 25.67 4.57
N ARG A 268 -17.68 25.05 5.73
CA ARG A 268 -17.92 23.59 5.83
C ARG A 268 -19.09 23.15 4.93
N ALA A 269 -20.20 23.88 4.94
CA ALA A 269 -21.35 23.57 4.11
C ALA A 269 -21.02 23.74 2.61
N LYS A 270 -20.28 24.80 2.23
CA LYS A 270 -19.84 25.03 0.85
C LYS A 270 -18.88 23.92 0.39
N ILE A 271 -17.87 23.58 1.19
CA ILE A 271 -16.93 22.50 0.89
C ILE A 271 -17.69 21.19 0.67
N LYS A 272 -18.64 20.85 1.57
CA LYS A 272 -19.46 19.63 1.45
C LYS A 272 -20.26 19.60 0.15
N ALA A 273 -20.91 20.70 -0.20
CA ALA A 273 -21.69 20.81 -1.44
C ALA A 273 -20.81 20.63 -2.69
N LEU A 274 -19.61 21.22 -2.69
CA LEU A 274 -18.65 21.08 -3.81
C LEU A 274 -18.02 19.70 -3.87
N TYR A 275 -17.76 19.07 -2.73
CA TYR A 275 -17.25 17.70 -2.68
C TYR A 275 -18.31 16.68 -3.15
N ASP A 276 -19.58 16.88 -2.78
CA ASP A 276 -20.68 16.07 -3.31
C ASP A 276 -20.82 16.24 -4.82
N TYR A 277 -20.70 17.49 -5.32
CA TYR A 277 -20.69 17.75 -6.75
C TYR A 277 -19.54 17.04 -7.47
N LEU A 278 -18.32 17.07 -6.92
CA LEU A 278 -17.18 16.30 -7.44
C LEU A 278 -17.53 14.82 -7.53
N ARG A 279 -18.05 14.24 -6.43
CA ARG A 279 -18.44 12.82 -6.32
C ARG A 279 -19.42 12.37 -7.38
N GLU A 280 -20.42 13.21 -7.66
CA GLU A 280 -21.52 12.89 -8.55
C GLU A 280 -21.15 13.07 -10.03
N ASN A 281 -20.21 13.95 -10.33
CA ASN A 281 -19.91 14.39 -11.70
C ASN A 281 -18.55 13.96 -12.22
N THR A 282 -17.71 13.32 -11.40
CA THR A 282 -16.39 12.89 -11.82
C THR A 282 -16.09 11.43 -11.48
N ARG A 283 -15.10 10.88 -12.18
CA ARG A 283 -14.52 9.57 -11.91
C ARG A 283 -13.01 9.62 -12.07
N TYR A 284 -12.32 8.84 -11.26
CA TYR A 284 -10.87 8.68 -11.36
C TYR A 284 -10.49 7.81 -12.56
N VAL A 285 -9.54 8.31 -13.37
CA VAL A 285 -8.87 7.56 -14.45
C VAL A 285 -7.39 7.91 -14.40
N SER A 286 -6.54 6.93 -14.08
CA SER A 286 -5.09 7.14 -13.97
C SER A 286 -4.47 7.43 -15.33
N ILE A 287 -3.80 8.60 -15.47
CA ILE A 287 -3.06 9.00 -16.67
C ILE A 287 -1.72 9.58 -16.22
N GLN A 288 -0.65 8.77 -16.35
CA GLN A 288 0.68 9.13 -15.87
C GLN A 288 1.72 9.02 -16.99
N LEU A 289 1.43 9.63 -18.14
CA LEU A 289 2.27 9.53 -19.33
C LEU A 289 3.08 10.82 -19.56
N GLY A 290 4.40 10.68 -19.63
CA GLY A 290 5.30 11.80 -19.86
C GLY A 290 5.08 12.94 -18.85
N ILE A 291 4.93 14.18 -19.34
CA ILE A 291 4.65 15.34 -18.48
C ILE A 291 3.31 15.19 -17.71
N GLY A 292 2.36 14.41 -18.22
CA GLY A 292 1.10 14.08 -17.53
C GLY A 292 1.31 13.30 -16.23
N GLY A 293 2.50 12.73 -15.99
CA GLY A 293 2.90 12.21 -14.68
C GLY A 293 2.94 13.30 -13.59
N PHE A 294 3.13 14.57 -13.96
CA PHE A 294 3.26 15.70 -13.02
C PHE A 294 2.27 16.83 -13.29
N ARG A 295 1.89 17.04 -14.55
CA ARG A 295 1.00 18.12 -14.98
C ARG A 295 -0.47 17.67 -14.97
N PRO A 296 -1.38 18.37 -14.26
CA PRO A 296 -2.80 18.07 -14.28
C PRO A 296 -3.44 18.38 -15.64
N PHE A 297 -4.61 17.82 -15.92
CA PHE A 297 -5.46 18.29 -17.01
C PHE A 297 -6.06 19.65 -16.68
N PRO A 298 -6.37 20.49 -17.70
CA PRO A 298 -7.11 21.71 -17.49
C PRO A 298 -8.47 21.46 -16.80
N VAL A 299 -8.88 22.36 -15.92
CA VAL A 299 -10.19 22.35 -15.25
C VAL A 299 -11.33 22.20 -16.23
N GLU A 300 -11.26 22.88 -17.38
CA GLU A 300 -12.24 22.78 -18.45
C GLU A 300 -12.36 21.37 -19.02
N THR A 301 -11.23 20.63 -19.13
CA THR A 301 -11.22 19.24 -19.60
C THR A 301 -11.95 18.34 -18.62
N VAL A 302 -11.65 18.42 -17.33
CA VAL A 302 -12.34 17.62 -16.30
C VAL A 302 -13.84 17.94 -16.29
N TYR A 303 -14.22 19.22 -16.36
CA TYR A 303 -15.62 19.64 -16.43
C TYR A 303 -16.37 19.03 -17.62
N LYS A 304 -15.75 19.00 -18.81
CA LYS A 304 -16.37 18.49 -20.05
C LYS A 304 -16.44 16.96 -20.09
N THR A 305 -15.43 16.28 -19.56
CA THR A 305 -15.27 14.83 -19.72
C THR A 305 -15.75 14.02 -18.51
N GLY A 306 -15.85 14.66 -17.35
CA GLY A 306 -16.20 14.00 -16.10
C GLY A 306 -15.15 13.01 -15.60
N PHE A 307 -13.88 13.12 -16.02
CA PHE A 307 -12.81 12.28 -15.47
C PHE A 307 -11.48 13.01 -15.34
N GLY A 308 -10.62 12.51 -14.45
CA GLY A 308 -9.26 12.97 -14.25
C GLY A 308 -8.47 12.01 -13.39
N ASP A 309 -7.15 12.17 -13.38
CA ASP A 309 -6.27 11.50 -12.41
C ASP A 309 -6.22 12.28 -11.07
N CYS A 310 -5.41 11.82 -10.12
CA CYS A 310 -5.30 12.47 -8.79
C CYS A 310 -4.99 13.97 -8.90
N LYS A 311 -4.07 14.34 -9.77
CA LYS A 311 -3.66 15.73 -10.01
C LYS A 311 -4.80 16.57 -10.59
N ALA A 312 -5.45 16.04 -11.62
CA ALA A 312 -6.51 16.73 -12.34
C ALA A 312 -7.76 16.92 -11.47
N LEU A 313 -8.16 15.89 -10.69
CA LEU A 313 -9.30 15.99 -9.79
C LEU A 313 -9.02 16.90 -8.60
N SER A 314 -7.81 16.89 -8.06
CA SER A 314 -7.41 17.81 -6.99
C SER A 314 -7.41 19.27 -7.47
N VAL A 315 -6.80 19.55 -8.62
CA VAL A 315 -6.82 20.92 -9.19
C VAL A 315 -8.23 21.35 -9.60
N TYR A 316 -9.08 20.41 -10.07
CA TYR A 316 -10.48 20.70 -10.33
C TYR A 316 -11.23 21.10 -9.05
N MET A 317 -11.10 20.31 -7.97
CA MET A 317 -11.71 20.64 -6.69
C MET A 317 -11.16 21.97 -6.13
N GLN A 318 -9.86 22.21 -6.25
CA GLN A 318 -9.24 23.50 -5.85
C GLN A 318 -9.89 24.67 -6.58
N ALA A 319 -10.10 24.56 -7.88
CA ALA A 319 -10.75 25.60 -8.67
C ALA A 319 -12.22 25.84 -8.27
N LEU A 320 -12.97 24.78 -7.88
CA LEU A 320 -14.32 24.92 -7.34
C LEU A 320 -14.31 25.69 -6.00
N LEU A 321 -13.37 25.35 -5.12
CA LEU A 321 -13.20 26.02 -3.82
C LEU A 321 -12.81 27.49 -3.99
N ASP A 322 -11.91 27.80 -4.93
CA ASP A 322 -11.48 29.19 -5.21
C ASP A 322 -12.65 30.05 -5.69
N VAL A 323 -13.53 29.55 -6.57
CA VAL A 323 -14.76 30.24 -6.98
C VAL A 323 -15.69 30.53 -5.79
N ALA A 324 -15.72 29.62 -4.80
CA ALA A 324 -16.50 29.81 -3.57
C ALA A 324 -15.80 30.70 -2.52
N GLY A 325 -14.61 31.23 -2.83
CA GLY A 325 -13.81 32.07 -1.93
C GLY A 325 -13.06 31.30 -0.84
N ILE A 326 -12.88 29.98 -1.00
CA ILE A 326 -12.22 29.11 -0.03
C ILE A 326 -10.81 28.78 -0.51
N LYS A 327 -9.80 29.19 0.27
CA LYS A 327 -8.39 28.89 -0.03
C LYS A 327 -8.09 27.41 0.22
N SER A 328 -7.31 26.82 -0.68
CA SER A 328 -6.81 25.45 -0.53
C SER A 328 -5.45 25.31 -1.18
N ASP A 329 -4.63 24.39 -0.67
CA ASP A 329 -3.32 24.08 -1.23
C ASP A 329 -3.36 22.68 -1.86
N TYR A 330 -2.85 22.60 -3.09
CA TYR A 330 -2.56 21.33 -3.73
C TYR A 330 -1.37 20.69 -3.03
N LEU A 331 -1.41 19.37 -2.86
CA LEU A 331 -0.33 18.64 -2.21
C LEU A 331 -0.01 17.32 -2.93
N ILE A 332 1.22 16.86 -2.73
CA ILE A 332 1.69 15.55 -3.15
C ILE A 332 2.14 14.72 -1.95
N VAL A 333 1.91 13.42 -2.01
CA VAL A 333 2.13 12.47 -0.91
C VAL A 333 2.64 11.13 -1.43
N ASN A 334 3.45 10.43 -0.62
CA ASN A 334 3.70 9.00 -0.77
C ASN A 334 2.68 8.23 0.08
N THR A 335 1.84 7.41 -0.54
CA THR A 335 0.80 6.63 0.15
C THR A 335 1.32 5.29 0.69
N ASP A 336 2.53 4.90 0.34
CA ASP A 336 3.14 3.63 0.75
C ASP A 336 4.10 3.84 1.95
N GLU A 337 4.73 5.03 2.04
CA GLU A 337 5.72 5.37 3.06
C GLU A 337 5.35 6.66 3.79
N GLU A 338 5.38 6.61 5.14
CA GLU A 338 5.05 7.76 5.99
C GLU A 338 6.11 8.87 5.92
N ASP A 339 7.39 8.49 5.84
CA ASP A 339 8.52 9.39 5.83
C ASP A 339 9.14 9.51 4.44
N LEU A 340 9.47 10.74 4.05
CA LEU A 340 10.23 11.01 2.83
C LEU A 340 11.72 11.01 3.13
N VAL A 341 12.52 10.54 2.15
CA VAL A 341 13.98 10.66 2.22
C VAL A 341 14.36 12.14 2.12
N GLN A 342 14.90 12.69 3.22
CA GLN A 342 15.05 14.13 3.41
C GLN A 342 16.05 14.78 2.46
N ASP A 343 17.12 14.07 2.08
CA ASP A 343 18.18 14.58 1.22
C ASP A 343 18.02 14.18 -0.26
N PHE A 344 16.83 13.70 -0.63
CA PHE A 344 16.51 13.27 -2.00
C PHE A 344 15.19 13.90 -2.47
N HIS A 345 15.28 15.19 -2.86
CA HIS A 345 14.12 16.00 -3.22
C HIS A 345 13.66 15.70 -4.64
N THR A 346 12.79 14.72 -4.82
CA THR A 346 12.27 14.32 -6.13
C THR A 346 10.78 14.07 -6.09
N PRO A 347 10.04 14.44 -7.15
CA PRO A 347 8.63 14.05 -7.23
C PRO A 347 8.46 12.53 -7.42
N GLY A 348 9.55 11.80 -7.73
CA GLY A 348 9.54 10.33 -7.83
C GLY A 348 9.34 9.60 -6.50
N GLN A 349 9.44 10.29 -5.35
CA GLN A 349 9.05 9.75 -4.05
C GLN A 349 7.53 9.74 -3.84
N MET A 350 6.77 10.51 -4.63
CA MET A 350 5.34 10.71 -4.48
C MET A 350 4.57 9.88 -5.50
N ASN A 351 3.46 9.30 -5.07
CA ASN A 351 2.59 8.51 -5.94
C ASN A 351 1.15 9.04 -6.00
N HIS A 352 0.80 10.06 -5.18
CA HIS A 352 -0.55 10.58 -5.08
C HIS A 352 -0.62 12.09 -4.88
N ALA A 353 -1.77 12.68 -5.22
CA ALA A 353 -2.06 14.09 -5.03
C ALA A 353 -3.45 14.30 -4.42
N MET A 354 -3.54 15.28 -3.52
CA MET A 354 -4.73 15.65 -2.75
C MET A 354 -4.83 17.16 -2.58
N LEU A 355 -5.78 17.60 -1.77
CA LEU A 355 -5.88 18.99 -1.31
C LEU A 355 -5.83 19.09 0.21
N SER A 356 -5.34 20.23 0.69
CA SER A 356 -5.54 20.71 2.05
C SER A 356 -6.32 22.03 2.05
N VAL A 357 -7.22 22.18 3.02
CA VAL A 357 -7.95 23.42 3.26
C VAL A 357 -7.65 23.86 4.69
N PRO A 358 -6.96 25.01 4.87
CA PRO A 358 -6.78 25.59 6.21
C PRO A 358 -8.14 25.93 6.82
N MET A 359 -8.42 25.39 8.00
CA MET A 359 -9.62 25.68 8.78
C MET A 359 -9.25 26.49 10.03
N GLU A 360 -10.24 27.00 10.78
CA GLU A 360 -10.00 27.85 11.97
C GLU A 360 -9.04 27.26 13.01
N SER A 361 -9.09 25.94 13.22
CA SER A 361 -8.33 25.25 14.28
C SER A 361 -7.63 23.97 13.83
N ASP A 362 -7.75 23.61 12.55
CA ASP A 362 -7.18 22.39 11.98
C ASP A 362 -7.00 22.56 10.46
N THR A 363 -6.49 21.53 9.80
CA THR A 363 -6.41 21.44 8.34
C THR A 363 -7.31 20.30 7.87
N LEU A 364 -8.23 20.61 6.96
CA LEU A 364 -9.02 19.60 6.27
C LEU A 364 -8.20 19.03 5.11
N TRP A 365 -8.05 17.72 5.08
CA TRP A 365 -7.43 16.97 3.98
C TRP A 365 -8.52 16.38 3.10
N ILE A 366 -8.47 16.61 1.78
CA ILE A 366 -9.52 16.19 0.84
C ILE A 366 -8.95 15.17 -0.15
N GLU A 367 -9.48 13.96 -0.10
CA GLU A 367 -9.24 12.92 -1.08
C GLU A 367 -10.18 13.12 -2.29
N CYS A 368 -9.61 13.38 -3.47
CA CYS A 368 -10.39 13.69 -4.66
C CYS A 368 -10.58 12.50 -5.62
N THR A 369 -9.77 11.44 -5.48
CA THR A 369 -9.82 10.27 -6.38
C THR A 369 -10.83 9.21 -5.95
N ASN A 370 -11.07 9.12 -4.65
CA ASN A 370 -12.13 8.31 -4.07
C ASN A 370 -13.09 9.18 -3.25
N PRO A 371 -13.97 9.94 -3.90
CA PRO A 371 -14.86 10.88 -3.19
C PRO A 371 -15.98 10.17 -2.41
N ARG A 372 -15.94 8.85 -2.27
CA ARG A 372 -16.75 8.11 -1.30
C ARG A 372 -16.23 8.24 0.12
N TYR A 373 -14.95 8.59 0.28
CA TYR A 373 -14.40 8.86 1.61
C TYR A 373 -15.13 10.02 2.28
N PRO A 374 -15.44 9.90 3.57
CA PRO A 374 -16.01 11.01 4.32
C PRO A 374 -15.08 12.22 4.36
N LEU A 375 -15.62 13.43 4.24
CA LEU A 375 -14.82 14.63 4.49
C LEU A 375 -14.26 14.62 5.92
N GLY A 376 -13.03 15.09 6.07
CA GLY A 376 -12.33 15.12 7.36
C GLY A 376 -11.67 13.80 7.76
N TYR A 377 -11.90 12.72 7.04
CA TYR A 377 -11.22 11.45 7.26
C TYR A 377 -9.83 11.47 6.62
N ARG A 378 -8.83 11.18 7.42
CA ARG A 378 -7.46 10.91 6.99
C ARG A 378 -7.28 9.40 6.94
N HIS A 379 -7.41 8.80 5.75
CA HIS A 379 -7.23 7.35 5.60
C HIS A 379 -5.77 6.93 5.87
N ASP A 380 -5.54 5.66 6.15
CA ASP A 380 -4.24 5.15 6.61
C ASP A 380 -3.06 5.46 5.67
N ALA A 381 -3.31 5.52 4.37
CA ALA A 381 -2.30 5.87 3.38
C ALA A 381 -1.91 7.38 3.38
N VAL A 382 -2.45 8.19 4.31
CA VAL A 382 -2.15 9.62 4.44
C VAL A 382 -1.98 10.04 5.91
N ALA A 383 -2.72 9.43 6.85
CA ALA A 383 -2.60 9.74 8.27
C ALA A 383 -1.20 9.41 8.79
N GLY A 384 -0.49 10.38 9.33
CA GLY A 384 0.90 10.23 9.79
C GLY A 384 1.96 10.54 8.72
N HIS A 385 1.58 10.62 7.43
CA HIS A 385 2.52 10.80 6.34
C HIS A 385 3.06 12.23 6.24
N GLN A 386 4.29 12.36 5.76
CA GLN A 386 4.85 13.61 5.28
C GLN A 386 4.30 13.92 3.88
N VAL A 387 3.87 15.15 3.67
CA VAL A 387 3.33 15.65 2.40
C VAL A 387 4.03 16.93 2.02
N VAL A 388 4.08 17.26 0.74
CA VAL A 388 4.59 18.54 0.25
C VAL A 388 3.40 19.37 -0.24
N LEU A 389 3.08 20.44 0.47
CA LEU A 389 2.15 21.46 0.01
C LEU A 389 2.79 22.25 -1.14
N VAL A 390 2.08 22.42 -2.23
CA VAL A 390 2.57 23.09 -3.44
C VAL A 390 1.96 24.50 -3.49
N LYS A 391 2.80 25.51 -3.23
CA LYS A 391 2.42 26.93 -3.17
C LYS A 391 3.16 27.72 -4.23
N GLU A 392 2.72 28.96 -4.47
CA GLU A 392 3.34 29.85 -5.45
C GLU A 392 4.80 30.18 -5.11
N ASP A 393 5.10 30.33 -3.83
CA ASP A 393 6.44 30.64 -3.30
C ASP A 393 7.28 29.38 -2.99
N GLY A 394 6.77 28.21 -3.24
CA GLY A 394 7.49 26.93 -3.15
C GLY A 394 6.75 25.81 -2.46
N GLY A 395 7.45 24.70 -2.29
CA GLY A 395 6.94 23.53 -1.55
C GLY A 395 7.18 23.68 -0.04
N GLU A 396 6.20 23.26 0.74
CA GLU A 396 6.29 23.21 2.20
C GLU A 396 6.07 21.77 2.67
N LEU A 397 7.08 21.22 3.35
CA LEU A 397 6.99 19.87 3.92
C LEU A 397 6.22 19.94 5.24
N VAL A 398 5.10 19.24 5.33
CA VAL A 398 4.27 19.15 6.53
C VAL A 398 3.93 17.68 6.84
N ARG A 399 3.55 17.41 8.09
CA ARG A 399 3.09 16.06 8.48
C ARG A 399 1.59 16.08 8.73
N VAL A 400 0.88 15.16 8.13
CA VAL A 400 -0.53 14.91 8.39
C VAL A 400 -0.66 14.25 9.76
N LYS A 401 -1.55 14.78 10.62
CA LYS A 401 -1.77 14.23 11.95
C LYS A 401 -2.33 12.80 11.86
N SER A 402 -1.74 11.84 12.58
CA SER A 402 -2.25 10.48 12.72
C SER A 402 -3.38 10.41 13.74
N TYR A 403 -4.13 9.32 13.70
CA TYR A 403 -5.10 8.98 14.76
C TYR A 403 -4.41 8.19 15.89
N PRO A 404 -4.89 8.32 17.14
CA PRO A 404 -4.44 7.45 18.22
C PRO A 404 -4.79 5.98 17.94
N ASP A 405 -3.88 5.07 18.27
CA ASP A 405 -4.08 3.61 18.11
C ASP A 405 -5.32 3.08 18.82
N SER A 406 -5.76 3.73 19.91
CA SER A 406 -6.98 3.38 20.63
C SER A 406 -8.26 3.52 19.80
N LEU A 407 -8.23 4.31 18.72
CA LEU A 407 -9.34 4.48 17.79
C LEU A 407 -9.37 3.39 16.69
N ARG A 408 -8.32 2.57 16.55
CA ARG A 408 -8.31 1.45 15.60
C ARG A 408 -9.08 0.26 16.18
N LEU A 409 -10.36 0.47 16.41
CA LEU A 409 -11.24 -0.47 17.12
C LEU A 409 -12.28 -1.08 16.20
N ARG A 410 -12.40 -2.40 16.29
CA ARG A 410 -13.56 -3.18 15.88
C ARG A 410 -14.18 -3.83 17.13
N SER A 411 -15.46 -3.63 17.35
CA SER A 411 -16.19 -4.28 18.45
C SER A 411 -17.38 -5.06 17.91
N GLU A 412 -17.57 -6.25 18.45
CA GLU A 412 -18.71 -7.13 18.17
C GLU A 412 -19.47 -7.42 19.48
N SER A 413 -20.77 -7.25 19.49
CA SER A 413 -21.60 -7.60 20.65
C SER A 413 -22.77 -8.46 20.18
N VAL A 414 -22.91 -9.68 20.74
CA VAL A 414 -23.94 -10.62 20.35
C VAL A 414 -24.72 -11.11 21.57
N GLN A 415 -26.03 -11.03 21.51
CA GLN A 415 -26.97 -11.63 22.44
C GLN A 415 -27.46 -12.94 21.84
N VAL A 416 -27.36 -14.03 22.59
CA VAL A 416 -27.72 -15.39 22.18
C VAL A 416 -28.80 -15.90 23.10
N ILE A 417 -29.92 -16.37 22.55
CA ILE A 417 -30.93 -17.11 23.27
C ILE A 417 -30.75 -18.58 22.92
N LEU A 418 -30.15 -19.34 23.83
CA LEU A 418 -29.83 -20.74 23.64
C LEU A 418 -31.03 -21.63 23.96
N GLN A 419 -31.31 -22.64 23.13
CA GLN A 419 -32.34 -23.65 23.33
C GLN A 419 -31.73 -24.95 23.90
N PRO A 420 -32.53 -25.79 24.59
CA PRO A 420 -32.04 -27.05 25.16
C PRO A 420 -31.47 -28.04 24.13
N ASP A 421 -31.91 -27.94 22.87
CA ASP A 421 -31.45 -28.79 21.76
C ASP A 421 -30.20 -28.25 21.03
N GLY A 422 -29.63 -27.15 21.51
CA GLY A 422 -28.44 -26.55 20.95
C GLY A 422 -28.68 -25.52 19.83
N ARG A 423 -29.93 -25.28 19.44
CA ARG A 423 -30.32 -24.18 18.57
C ARG A 423 -30.19 -22.83 19.28
N ALA A 424 -29.99 -21.76 18.54
CA ALA A 424 -29.94 -20.43 19.09
C ALA A 424 -30.51 -19.38 18.16
N SER A 425 -31.13 -18.34 18.75
CA SER A 425 -31.47 -17.10 18.08
C SER A 425 -30.50 -16.00 18.56
N CYS A 426 -29.92 -15.26 17.60
CA CYS A 426 -28.85 -14.31 17.86
C CYS A 426 -29.24 -12.90 17.38
N LYS A 427 -28.88 -11.88 18.19
CA LYS A 427 -28.92 -10.47 17.81
C LYS A 427 -27.54 -9.88 18.01
N GLY A 428 -26.96 -9.34 16.96
CA GLY A 428 -25.60 -8.77 16.96
C GLY A 428 -25.59 -7.27 16.68
N SER A 429 -24.54 -6.62 17.15
CA SER A 429 -24.20 -5.25 16.84
C SER A 429 -22.70 -5.15 16.65
N ARG A 430 -22.29 -4.65 15.50
CA ARG A 430 -20.89 -4.39 15.15
C ARG A 430 -20.61 -2.89 15.17
N LEU A 431 -19.55 -2.48 15.87
CA LEU A 431 -19.06 -1.11 15.93
C LEU A 431 -17.66 -1.06 15.33
N LEU A 432 -17.44 -0.12 14.42
CA LEU A 432 -16.23 0.00 13.62
C LEU A 432 -15.77 1.46 13.58
N PHE A 433 -14.46 1.68 13.69
CA PHE A 433 -13.84 2.98 13.52
C PHE A 433 -12.71 2.94 12.51
N LEU A 434 -12.34 4.09 11.95
CA LEU A 434 -11.22 4.33 11.03
C LEU A 434 -11.25 3.36 9.82
N ASP A 435 -10.14 2.64 9.57
CA ASP A 435 -9.97 1.66 8.50
C ASP A 435 -11.04 0.56 8.53
N ASN A 436 -11.45 0.14 9.72
CA ASN A 436 -12.55 -0.81 9.88
C ASN A 436 -13.89 -0.22 9.42
N ALA A 437 -14.15 1.08 9.66
CA ALA A 437 -15.34 1.78 9.17
C ALA A 437 -15.24 2.06 7.67
N GLU A 438 -14.06 2.37 7.16
CA GLU A 438 -13.78 2.56 5.74
C GLU A 438 -14.23 1.35 4.90
N ALA A 439 -13.94 0.14 5.37
CA ALA A 439 -14.35 -1.10 4.71
C ALA A 439 -15.89 -1.24 4.56
N TYR A 440 -16.66 -0.41 5.27
CA TYR A 440 -18.14 -0.38 5.22
C TYR A 440 -18.70 0.82 4.44
N ILE A 441 -17.85 1.60 3.77
CA ILE A 441 -18.31 2.64 2.85
C ILE A 441 -19.15 2.00 1.74
N GLY A 442 -20.41 2.43 1.61
CA GLY A 442 -21.36 1.85 0.66
C GLY A 442 -22.05 0.56 1.14
N PHE A 443 -21.84 0.11 2.37
CA PHE A 443 -22.48 -1.11 2.91
C PHE A 443 -23.99 -1.12 2.74
N ARG A 444 -24.67 0.04 2.90
CA ARG A 444 -26.13 0.18 2.70
C ARG A 444 -26.60 -0.19 1.30
N THR A 445 -25.74 -0.06 0.28
CA THR A 445 -26.06 -0.30 -1.13
C THR A 445 -25.70 -1.70 -1.59
N LEU A 446 -25.07 -2.51 -0.74
CA LEU A 446 -24.78 -3.90 -1.02
C LEU A 446 -26.05 -4.75 -1.04
N ASP A 447 -26.06 -5.77 -1.90
CA ASP A 447 -27.11 -6.79 -1.85
C ASP A 447 -27.04 -7.63 -0.55
N SER A 448 -28.11 -8.35 -0.24
CA SER A 448 -28.22 -9.13 1.02
C SER A 448 -27.12 -10.18 1.17
N LYS A 449 -26.65 -10.77 0.07
CA LYS A 449 -25.55 -11.76 0.10
C LYS A 449 -24.22 -11.11 0.43
N ALA A 450 -23.92 -9.94 -0.15
CA ALA A 450 -22.71 -9.20 0.14
C ALA A 450 -22.72 -8.66 1.58
N GLN A 451 -23.87 -8.16 2.06
CA GLN A 451 -24.05 -7.77 3.47
C GLN A 451 -23.84 -8.95 4.42
N PHE A 452 -24.43 -10.10 4.10
CA PHE A 452 -24.21 -11.34 4.86
C PHE A 452 -22.72 -11.69 4.92
N ASN A 453 -22.04 -11.72 3.79
CA ASN A 453 -20.60 -12.04 3.74
C ASN A 453 -19.76 -11.04 4.55
N ALA A 454 -20.06 -9.74 4.49
CA ALA A 454 -19.35 -8.71 5.24
C ALA A 454 -19.47 -8.89 6.76
N ILE A 455 -20.64 -9.34 7.24
CA ILE A 455 -20.88 -9.56 8.68
C ILE A 455 -20.38 -10.94 9.12
N MET A 456 -20.69 -11.99 8.38
CA MET A 456 -20.48 -13.36 8.82
C MET A 456 -19.13 -13.95 8.42
N SER A 457 -18.32 -13.24 7.63
CA SER A 457 -16.95 -13.67 7.29
C SER A 457 -16.12 -13.92 8.56
N GLY A 458 -15.54 -15.12 8.66
CA GLY A 458 -14.78 -15.56 9.83
C GLY A 458 -15.61 -16.02 11.03
N ASN A 459 -16.94 -16.11 10.91
CA ASN A 459 -17.79 -16.80 11.88
C ASN A 459 -17.72 -18.30 11.66
N SER A 460 -17.59 -19.08 12.74
CA SER A 460 -17.53 -20.55 12.68
C SER A 460 -18.90 -21.23 12.59
N LEU A 461 -19.99 -20.46 12.72
CA LEU A 461 -21.36 -20.96 12.70
C LEU A 461 -21.96 -20.96 11.29
N ASN A 462 -23.00 -21.77 11.09
CA ASN A 462 -23.81 -21.79 9.87
C ASN A 462 -25.15 -21.08 10.11
N PRO A 463 -25.21 -19.74 9.99
CA PRO A 463 -26.41 -18.96 10.27
C PRO A 463 -27.48 -19.17 9.21
N THR A 464 -28.74 -19.17 9.66
CA THR A 464 -29.94 -19.10 8.83
C THR A 464 -30.74 -17.83 9.20
N ASP A 465 -31.68 -17.46 8.34
CA ASP A 465 -32.62 -16.33 8.60
C ASP A 465 -31.90 -15.02 8.95
N PHE A 466 -30.75 -14.80 8.30
CA PHE A 466 -29.95 -13.60 8.50
C PHE A 466 -30.65 -12.35 7.99
N SER A 467 -30.65 -11.29 8.80
CA SER A 467 -31.14 -9.97 8.40
C SER A 467 -30.33 -8.85 9.05
N ILE A 468 -30.16 -7.74 8.31
CA ILE A 468 -29.68 -6.48 8.85
C ILE A 468 -30.85 -5.75 9.52
N THR A 469 -30.70 -5.39 10.79
CA THR A 469 -31.74 -4.73 11.59
C THR A 469 -31.56 -3.21 11.65
N SER A 470 -30.33 -2.72 11.57
CA SER A 470 -30.01 -1.30 11.54
C SER A 470 -28.63 -1.05 10.91
N VAL A 471 -28.48 0.10 10.28
CA VAL A 471 -27.18 0.60 9.84
C VAL A 471 -27.09 2.08 10.19
N TYR A 472 -26.07 2.46 10.93
CA TYR A 472 -25.70 3.84 11.21
C TYR A 472 -24.28 4.06 10.70
N ASP A 473 -24.05 5.21 10.11
CA ASP A 473 -22.73 5.74 9.82
C ASP A 473 -22.74 7.26 10.01
N ASN A 474 -21.60 7.85 10.32
CA ASN A 474 -21.42 9.29 10.48
C ASN A 474 -20.73 9.93 9.27
N PHE A 475 -20.75 9.30 8.09
CA PHE A 475 -19.98 9.71 6.92
C PHE A 475 -20.31 11.11 6.37
N ASN A 476 -21.44 11.69 6.79
CA ASN A 476 -21.84 13.05 6.43
C ASN A 476 -21.77 14.05 7.60
N ASP A 477 -21.33 13.62 8.79
CA ASP A 477 -21.47 14.44 10.00
C ASP A 477 -20.38 15.52 10.13
N TRP A 478 -19.27 15.40 9.40
CA TRP A 478 -18.18 16.36 9.44
C TRP A 478 -18.65 17.82 9.28
N VAL A 479 -19.65 18.06 8.43
CA VAL A 479 -20.18 19.41 8.15
C VAL A 479 -20.77 20.08 9.40
N ASN A 480 -21.29 19.29 10.35
CA ASN A 480 -21.95 19.75 11.57
C ASN A 480 -21.04 19.79 12.80
N MET A 481 -19.78 19.37 12.64
CA MET A 481 -18.82 19.34 13.76
C MET A 481 -18.38 20.73 14.15
N LYS A 482 -18.09 20.93 15.43
CA LYS A 482 -17.53 22.18 15.93
C LYS A 482 -16.06 22.31 15.53
N PRO A 483 -15.55 23.56 15.41
CA PRO A 483 -14.13 23.80 15.22
C PRO A 483 -13.30 23.10 16.31
N GLY A 484 -12.23 22.41 15.91
CA GLY A 484 -11.35 21.67 16.82
C GLY A 484 -11.80 20.25 17.20
N GLU A 485 -13.02 19.84 16.85
CA GLU A 485 -13.42 18.45 16.98
C GLU A 485 -12.76 17.59 15.88
N GLU A 486 -12.15 16.48 16.28
CA GLU A 486 -11.52 15.52 15.35
C GLU A 486 -12.57 14.60 14.76
N TYR A 487 -12.64 14.54 13.43
CA TYR A 487 -13.54 13.62 12.75
C TYR A 487 -12.95 12.21 12.76
N VAL A 488 -13.74 11.26 13.27
CA VAL A 488 -13.43 9.82 13.28
C VAL A 488 -14.56 9.09 12.58
N PRO A 489 -14.33 8.42 11.43
CA PRO A 489 -15.38 7.64 10.80
C PRO A 489 -15.83 6.50 11.69
N GLU A 490 -17.14 6.36 11.81
CA GLU A 490 -17.81 5.37 12.65
C GLU A 490 -18.91 4.69 11.85
N VAL A 491 -19.00 3.37 12.01
CA VAL A 491 -20.13 2.56 11.49
C VAL A 491 -20.66 1.65 12.58
N ARG A 492 -21.99 1.58 12.70
CA ARG A 492 -22.69 0.60 13.52
C ARG A 492 -23.65 -0.21 12.67
N VAL A 493 -23.55 -1.54 12.76
CA VAL A 493 -24.45 -2.45 12.04
C VAL A 493 -25.13 -3.37 13.03
N GLY A 494 -26.45 -3.28 13.14
CA GLY A 494 -27.27 -4.26 13.85
C GLY A 494 -27.72 -5.36 12.90
N TYR A 495 -27.75 -6.58 13.39
CA TYR A 495 -28.15 -7.75 12.61
C TYR A 495 -28.78 -8.85 13.49
N SER A 496 -29.49 -9.80 12.89
CA SER A 496 -30.02 -10.97 13.56
C SER A 496 -29.89 -12.22 12.67
N TYR A 497 -29.80 -13.37 13.30
CA TYR A 497 -29.73 -14.66 12.61
C TYR A 497 -30.11 -15.80 13.58
N ASP A 498 -30.50 -16.95 13.02
CA ASP A 498 -30.68 -18.19 13.73
C ASP A 498 -29.58 -19.17 13.42
N VAL A 499 -29.28 -20.07 14.36
CA VAL A 499 -28.28 -21.15 14.20
C VAL A 499 -28.88 -22.45 14.72
N LYS A 500 -28.81 -23.49 13.88
CA LYS A 500 -29.32 -24.82 14.25
C LYS A 500 -28.35 -25.61 15.13
N ASP A 501 -27.09 -25.34 15.04
CA ASP A 501 -25.97 -26.06 15.66
C ASP A 501 -25.02 -25.09 16.41
N TYR A 502 -25.57 -24.12 17.12
CA TYR A 502 -24.82 -23.19 17.95
C TYR A 502 -24.06 -23.93 19.06
N ALA A 503 -24.70 -24.89 19.69
CA ALA A 503 -24.16 -25.73 20.73
C ALA A 503 -24.53 -27.21 20.48
N LYS A 504 -23.74 -28.11 21.07
CA LYS A 504 -23.98 -29.55 20.98
C LYS A 504 -24.61 -30.04 22.27
N ALA A 505 -25.84 -30.47 22.20
CA ALA A 505 -26.53 -31.16 23.30
C ALA A 505 -26.15 -32.64 23.34
N SER A 506 -25.87 -33.20 24.52
CA SER A 506 -25.53 -34.61 24.75
C SER A 506 -25.96 -35.02 26.15
N GLY A 507 -27.02 -35.83 26.23
CA GLY A 507 -27.63 -36.22 27.51
C GLY A 507 -28.19 -34.99 28.24
N ASP A 508 -27.77 -34.79 29.47
CA ASP A 508 -28.11 -33.65 30.33
C ASP A 508 -27.17 -32.46 30.18
N ARG A 509 -26.21 -32.50 29.22
CA ARG A 509 -25.22 -31.46 29.01
C ARG A 509 -25.33 -30.76 27.68
N ILE A 510 -24.92 -29.47 27.65
CA ILE A 510 -24.80 -28.65 26.44
C ILE A 510 -23.36 -28.10 26.39
N PHE A 511 -22.70 -28.32 25.24
CA PHE A 511 -21.36 -27.84 24.95
C PHE A 511 -21.44 -26.69 23.93
N MET A 512 -21.13 -25.47 24.34
CA MET A 512 -21.19 -24.29 23.47
C MET A 512 -19.82 -23.64 23.29
N PRO A 513 -19.56 -22.97 22.15
CA PRO A 513 -18.34 -22.19 21.95
C PRO A 513 -18.33 -20.99 22.92
N LEU A 514 -17.12 -20.61 23.34
CA LEU A 514 -16.93 -19.38 24.12
C LEU A 514 -17.23 -18.14 23.28
N ASN A 515 -16.68 -18.11 22.06
CA ASN A 515 -16.88 -17.03 21.09
C ASN A 515 -16.96 -17.59 19.66
N PRO A 516 -18.10 -17.46 18.94
CA PRO A 516 -18.22 -17.91 17.57
C PRO A 516 -17.50 -17.01 16.56
N PHE A 517 -17.06 -15.82 16.94
CA PHE A 517 -16.31 -14.87 16.11
C PHE A 517 -14.80 -14.96 16.32
N ALA A 518 -14.32 -16.08 16.83
CA ALA A 518 -12.93 -16.31 17.13
C ALA A 518 -11.99 -15.90 15.96
N LYS A 519 -10.92 -15.22 16.29
CA LYS A 519 -9.89 -14.77 15.35
C LYS A 519 -8.60 -15.51 15.61
N SER A 520 -7.83 -15.76 14.55
CA SER A 520 -6.47 -16.26 14.68
C SER A 520 -5.48 -15.17 14.26
N ILE A 521 -4.36 -15.10 14.97
CA ILE A 521 -3.21 -14.31 14.54
C ILE A 521 -2.44 -15.16 13.53
N SER A 522 -2.20 -14.61 12.34
CA SER A 522 -1.46 -15.30 11.28
C SER A 522 0.00 -15.51 11.70
N THR A 523 0.51 -16.71 11.45
CA THR A 523 1.93 -17.05 11.69
C THR A 523 2.44 -17.96 10.58
N ASP A 524 3.70 -17.78 10.18
CA ASP A 524 4.38 -18.71 9.27
C ASP A 524 4.77 -20.00 10.00
N ARG A 525 4.90 -21.08 9.27
CA ARG A 525 5.26 -22.40 9.85
C ARG A 525 6.76 -22.58 10.05
N SER A 526 7.58 -21.90 9.25
CA SER A 526 9.04 -21.99 9.27
C SER A 526 9.67 -21.09 10.33
N ALA A 527 10.95 -21.27 10.60
CA ALA A 527 11.76 -20.30 11.29
C ALA A 527 11.84 -19.02 10.42
N ARG A 528 11.79 -17.85 11.06
CA ARG A 528 11.79 -16.57 10.38
C ARG A 528 13.21 -16.08 10.15
N VAL A 529 13.44 -15.43 9.01
CA VAL A 529 14.74 -14.84 8.65
C VAL A 529 14.75 -13.31 8.69
N ASN A 530 13.57 -12.68 8.58
CA ASN A 530 13.41 -11.22 8.63
C ASN A 530 12.72 -10.79 9.93
N ASP A 531 12.92 -9.54 10.34
CA ASP A 531 12.21 -8.93 11.45
C ASP A 531 10.70 -8.87 11.17
N ILE A 532 9.90 -8.65 12.21
CA ILE A 532 8.44 -8.59 12.12
C ILE A 532 8.05 -7.12 12.17
N GLU A 533 7.45 -6.60 11.12
CA GLU A 533 6.92 -5.25 11.12
C GLU A 533 5.38 -5.26 11.10
N ARG A 534 4.80 -4.55 12.04
CA ARG A 534 3.39 -4.21 12.04
C ARG A 534 3.25 -2.69 11.93
N LYS A 535 2.86 -2.22 10.75
CA LYS A 535 2.72 -0.78 10.49
C LYS A 535 1.65 -0.13 11.38
N TYR A 536 0.53 -0.82 11.65
CA TYR A 536 -0.59 -0.27 12.44
C TYR A 536 -0.99 -1.17 13.59
N ALA A 537 -1.35 -0.56 14.71
CA ALA A 537 -1.99 -1.24 15.81
C ALA A 537 -3.39 -1.73 15.43
N ALA A 538 -3.92 -2.72 16.15
CA ALA A 538 -5.29 -3.18 15.97
C ALA A 538 -5.91 -3.54 17.32
N SER A 539 -7.19 -3.18 17.50
CA SER A 539 -7.95 -3.55 18.70
C SER A 539 -9.27 -4.21 18.29
N MET A 540 -9.53 -5.38 18.84
CA MET A 540 -10.75 -6.14 18.63
C MET A 540 -11.36 -6.50 19.98
N SER A 541 -12.64 -6.21 20.17
CA SER A 541 -13.36 -6.52 21.41
C SER A 541 -14.67 -7.21 21.06
N ASP A 542 -14.82 -8.45 21.49
CA ASP A 542 -16.02 -9.26 21.28
C ASP A 542 -16.74 -9.48 22.62
N THR A 543 -18.04 -9.22 22.65
CA THR A 543 -18.91 -9.51 23.79
C THR A 543 -19.98 -10.50 23.35
N VAL A 544 -20.03 -11.67 23.99
CA VAL A 544 -21.06 -12.68 23.75
C VAL A 544 -21.85 -12.88 25.04
N ARG A 545 -23.13 -12.57 25.02
CA ARG A 545 -24.06 -12.80 26.16
C ARG A 545 -25.03 -13.89 25.79
N VAL A 546 -25.00 -14.99 26.54
CA VAL A 546 -25.87 -16.16 26.32
C VAL A 546 -26.91 -16.26 27.44
N ALA A 547 -28.17 -16.10 27.07
CA ALA A 547 -29.29 -16.50 27.94
C ALA A 547 -29.41 -18.03 27.92
N LEU A 548 -29.26 -18.65 29.08
CA LEU A 548 -29.25 -20.10 29.23
C LEU A 548 -30.69 -20.68 29.16
N PRO A 549 -30.84 -21.91 28.66
CA PRO A 549 -32.15 -22.59 28.73
C PRO A 549 -32.61 -22.78 30.18
N SER A 550 -33.91 -22.69 30.42
CA SER A 550 -34.47 -22.93 31.75
C SER A 550 -34.06 -24.29 32.34
N GLY A 551 -33.63 -24.28 33.60
CA GLY A 551 -33.13 -25.49 34.30
C GLY A 551 -31.69 -25.91 33.92
N TYR A 552 -30.93 -25.04 33.23
CA TYR A 552 -29.51 -25.29 32.98
C TYR A 552 -28.64 -24.28 33.71
N ILE A 553 -27.52 -24.76 34.26
CA ILE A 553 -26.50 -23.95 34.90
C ILE A 553 -25.12 -24.31 34.31
N PRO A 554 -24.13 -23.42 34.43
CA PRO A 554 -22.74 -23.77 34.05
C PRO A 554 -22.21 -24.89 34.95
N GLU A 555 -21.78 -26.01 34.35
CA GLU A 555 -20.96 -27.05 35.00
C GLU A 555 -19.47 -26.68 34.92
N SER A 556 -19.05 -26.06 33.79
CA SER A 556 -17.69 -25.61 33.59
C SER A 556 -17.66 -24.30 32.82
N LEU A 557 -17.01 -23.31 33.41
CA LEU A 557 -16.71 -22.01 32.80
C LEU A 557 -15.19 -21.87 32.69
N PRO A 558 -14.67 -21.34 31.55
CA PRO A 558 -13.29 -20.90 31.49
C PRO A 558 -13.05 -19.80 32.55
N THR A 559 -11.86 -19.79 33.13
CA THR A 559 -11.44 -18.71 34.03
C THR A 559 -11.14 -17.46 33.23
N SER A 560 -11.45 -16.30 33.82
CA SER A 560 -10.94 -15.03 33.29
C SER A 560 -9.41 -15.08 33.27
N ASP A 561 -8.80 -14.69 32.15
CA ASP A 561 -7.35 -14.81 31.92
C ASP A 561 -6.83 -13.61 31.14
N ARG A 562 -5.53 -13.33 31.31
CA ARG A 562 -4.82 -12.26 30.64
C ARG A 562 -3.50 -12.76 30.08
N ILE A 563 -3.33 -12.62 28.77
CA ILE A 563 -2.09 -12.94 28.06
C ILE A 563 -1.41 -11.64 27.69
N GLU A 564 -0.19 -11.43 28.16
CA GLU A 564 0.63 -10.26 27.84
C GLU A 564 1.83 -10.67 27.00
N SER A 565 2.20 -9.82 26.05
CA SER A 565 3.34 -10.02 25.15
C SER A 565 3.86 -8.66 24.64
N PRO A 566 5.13 -8.55 24.25
CA PRO A 566 5.61 -7.38 23.50
C PRO A 566 4.81 -7.06 22.23
N PHE A 567 4.14 -8.05 21.65
CA PHE A 567 3.35 -7.90 20.42
C PHE A 567 1.91 -7.46 20.65
N GLY A 568 1.46 -7.47 21.89
CA GLY A 568 0.09 -7.12 22.25
C GLY A 568 -0.41 -7.85 23.49
N SER A 569 -1.69 -7.71 23.75
CA SER A 569 -2.37 -8.35 24.88
C SER A 569 -3.68 -9.00 24.46
N PHE A 570 -4.08 -10.03 25.19
CA PHE A 570 -5.39 -10.65 25.05
C PHE A 570 -6.00 -10.87 26.43
N VAL A 571 -7.25 -10.44 26.59
CA VAL A 571 -7.99 -10.56 27.84
C VAL A 571 -9.27 -11.35 27.59
N THR A 572 -9.55 -12.33 28.41
CA THR A 572 -10.83 -13.03 28.48
C THR A 572 -11.46 -12.77 29.85
N GLU A 573 -12.68 -12.27 29.87
CA GLU A 573 -13.49 -12.10 31.07
C GLU A 573 -14.74 -12.94 30.92
N VAL A 574 -15.05 -13.77 31.92
CA VAL A 574 -16.25 -14.63 31.93
C VAL A 574 -17.01 -14.36 33.21
N ASP A 575 -18.28 -14.03 33.06
CA ASP A 575 -19.18 -13.75 34.17
C ASP A 575 -20.48 -14.59 34.05
N TYR A 576 -20.95 -15.15 35.16
CA TYR A 576 -22.22 -15.84 35.23
C TYR A 576 -23.16 -15.14 36.18
N ASP A 577 -24.23 -14.58 35.63
CA ASP A 577 -25.32 -13.94 36.38
C ASP A 577 -26.41 -15.01 36.67
N GLU A 578 -26.41 -15.54 37.89
CA GLU A 578 -27.32 -16.60 38.30
C GLU A 578 -28.79 -16.10 38.34
N GLU A 579 -29.04 -14.86 38.73
CA GLU A 579 -30.38 -14.29 38.79
C GLU A 579 -31.01 -14.17 37.40
N LYS A 580 -30.21 -13.80 36.40
CA LYS A 580 -30.66 -13.68 35.00
C LYS A 580 -30.54 -14.98 34.21
N GLY A 581 -29.86 -16.00 34.76
CA GLY A 581 -29.56 -17.23 34.05
C GLY A 581 -28.75 -16.95 32.76
N SER A 582 -27.71 -16.12 32.84
CA SER A 582 -26.96 -15.74 31.66
C SER A 582 -25.43 -15.77 31.87
N VAL A 583 -24.70 -16.18 30.86
CA VAL A 583 -23.24 -16.11 30.81
C VAL A 583 -22.85 -14.98 29.87
N THR A 584 -21.94 -14.12 30.33
CA THR A 584 -21.31 -13.07 29.52
C THR A 584 -19.83 -13.35 29.36
N VAL A 585 -19.36 -13.32 28.11
CA VAL A 585 -17.95 -13.47 27.76
C VAL A 585 -17.50 -12.20 27.05
N VAL A 586 -16.41 -11.59 27.52
CA VAL A 586 -15.74 -10.47 26.85
C VAL A 586 -14.34 -10.88 26.51
N GLN A 587 -13.99 -10.79 25.23
CA GLN A 587 -12.63 -11.08 24.75
C GLN A 587 -12.08 -9.87 24.01
N THR A 588 -10.94 -9.37 24.47
CA THR A 588 -10.29 -8.19 23.88
C THR A 588 -8.88 -8.54 23.45
N LEU A 589 -8.61 -8.46 22.13
CA LEU A 589 -7.29 -8.58 21.54
C LEU A 589 -6.78 -7.18 21.18
N ARG A 590 -5.57 -6.86 21.63
CA ARG A 590 -4.83 -5.66 21.21
C ARG A 590 -3.51 -6.08 20.59
N LEU A 591 -3.21 -5.60 19.39
CA LEU A 591 -1.95 -5.79 18.70
C LEU A 591 -1.23 -4.44 18.60
N ILE A 592 0.07 -4.43 18.87
CA ILE A 592 0.89 -3.23 18.94
C ILE A 592 1.60 -3.02 17.60
N ALA A 593 1.65 -1.78 17.09
CA ALA A 593 2.47 -1.39 15.96
C ALA A 593 3.96 -1.36 16.37
N GLY A 594 4.85 -1.68 15.46
CA GLY A 594 6.29 -1.64 15.69
C GLY A 594 7.06 -2.68 14.89
N CYS A 595 8.38 -2.58 14.96
CA CYS A 595 9.31 -3.54 14.39
C CYS A 595 9.91 -4.39 15.53
N PHE A 596 9.83 -5.72 15.40
CA PHE A 596 10.26 -6.69 16.39
C PHE A 596 11.33 -7.60 15.80
N PRO A 597 12.43 -7.89 16.55
CA PRO A 597 13.51 -8.72 16.05
C PRO A 597 13.03 -10.13 15.65
N LYS A 598 13.57 -10.67 14.57
CA LYS A 598 13.27 -12.04 14.10
C LYS A 598 13.49 -13.11 15.19
N ASP A 599 14.45 -12.91 16.07
CA ASP A 599 14.74 -13.85 17.17
C ASP A 599 13.58 -13.94 18.17
N SER A 600 12.69 -12.93 18.22
CA SER A 600 11.47 -12.95 19.04
C SER A 600 10.30 -13.70 18.38
N TYR A 601 10.49 -14.27 17.19
CA TYR A 601 9.40 -14.92 16.46
C TYR A 601 8.82 -16.16 17.16
N SER A 602 9.64 -16.89 17.93
CA SER A 602 9.12 -17.99 18.75
C SER A 602 8.10 -17.51 19.78
N ASP A 603 8.34 -16.33 20.37
CA ASP A 603 7.47 -15.72 21.37
C ASP A 603 6.20 -15.17 20.71
N TYR A 604 6.34 -14.56 19.49
CA TYR A 604 5.19 -14.16 18.67
C TYR A 604 4.27 -15.35 18.36
N ARG A 605 4.84 -16.48 17.94
CA ARG A 605 4.06 -17.72 17.68
C ARG A 605 3.41 -18.27 18.96
N THR A 606 4.09 -18.18 20.08
CA THR A 606 3.55 -18.61 21.38
C THR A 606 2.38 -17.73 21.78
N PHE A 607 2.50 -16.41 21.67
CA PHE A 607 1.42 -15.47 21.88
C PHE A 607 0.23 -15.77 20.96
N ALA A 608 0.45 -15.90 19.65
CA ALA A 608 -0.58 -16.21 18.66
C ALA A 608 -1.33 -17.51 18.97
N ARG A 609 -0.61 -18.56 19.38
CA ARG A 609 -1.23 -19.86 19.75
C ARG A 609 -2.03 -19.75 21.05
N SER A 610 -1.54 -18.99 22.03
CA SER A 610 -2.23 -18.78 23.30
C SER A 610 -3.54 -18.03 23.09
N VAL A 611 -3.53 -16.98 22.25
CA VAL A 611 -4.74 -16.26 21.83
C VAL A 611 -5.72 -17.20 21.12
N SER A 612 -5.27 -18.00 20.16
CA SER A 612 -6.14 -18.94 19.44
C SER A 612 -6.77 -19.96 20.38
N ARG A 613 -6.00 -20.52 21.34
CA ARG A 613 -6.53 -21.46 22.34
C ARG A 613 -7.58 -20.81 23.25
N ALA A 614 -7.35 -19.56 23.63
CA ALA A 614 -8.31 -18.83 24.47
C ALA A 614 -9.63 -18.55 23.72
N TYR A 615 -9.57 -18.25 22.42
CA TYR A 615 -10.77 -18.16 21.59
C TYR A 615 -11.51 -19.50 21.44
N ASP A 616 -10.80 -20.62 21.33
CA ASP A 616 -11.36 -21.98 21.15
C ASP A 616 -11.98 -22.55 22.44
N GLY A 617 -12.01 -21.77 23.52
CA GLY A 617 -12.62 -22.16 24.79
C GLY A 617 -14.08 -22.60 24.66
N ARG A 618 -14.54 -23.44 25.58
CA ARG A 618 -15.91 -23.95 25.59
C ARG A 618 -16.53 -23.78 26.98
N ILE A 619 -17.83 -23.59 26.99
CA ILE A 619 -18.67 -23.59 28.18
C ILE A 619 -19.46 -24.91 28.19
N VAL A 620 -19.53 -25.54 29.35
CA VAL A 620 -20.35 -26.74 29.56
C VAL A 620 -21.48 -26.38 30.51
N LEU A 621 -22.71 -26.61 30.05
CA LEU A 621 -23.91 -26.45 30.85
C LEU A 621 -24.44 -27.83 31.26
N VAL A 622 -25.04 -27.94 32.44
CA VAL A 622 -25.70 -29.15 32.91
C VAL A 622 -27.14 -28.82 33.34
N LYS A 623 -28.06 -29.75 33.08
CA LYS A 623 -29.43 -29.64 33.52
C LYS A 623 -29.51 -29.92 35.03
N GLN A 624 -30.19 -29.04 35.78
CA GLN A 624 -30.48 -29.21 37.20
C GLN A 624 -31.62 -30.21 37.43
#